data_06f3ee9275c933421fa2822acd54c697
#
_entry.id   06f3ee9275c933421fa2822acd54c697
#
_cell.length_a   1.000
_cell.length_b   1.000
_cell.length_c   1.000
_cell.angle_alpha   90.00
_cell.angle_beta   90.00
_cell.angle_gamma   90.00
#
_symmetry.space_group_name_H-M   'P 1'
#
loop_
_entity.id
_entity.type
_entity.pdbx_description
1 polymer ?
#
loop_
_entity_poly.entity_id
_entity_poly.type
_entity_poly.pdbx_seq_one_letter_code
_entity_poly.pdbx_strand_id
1 'polypeptide(L)'
;TVYLRPETAQGIFVNFKNVQRTSRKKMPFGIGQIGKSFRNEITPGNFTFRTREFEQMELEFFCKPGEDMEWFYYWKDFCMQWLLDLGMRKENLRFRDHSPEELSHYSNATSDIEFVFPFGWGELWGIADRTNYDLTKHMEHSKTNMEYLDPTTNTKYVPYCVEPAVGVERVFLSVFSDAYDK
;
A
#
# COMPACT_ATOMS: atom_id res chain seq x y z
N THR A 1 -17.58 -20.69 -9.38
CA THR A 1 -17.31 -19.25 -9.53
C THR A 1 -15.83 -19.00 -9.29
N VAL A 2 -15.20 -18.26 -10.16
CA VAL A 2 -13.79 -17.83 -10.03
C VAL A 2 -13.77 -16.33 -9.86
N TYR A 3 -13.03 -15.85 -8.88
CA TYR A 3 -12.83 -14.41 -8.64
C TYR A 3 -11.41 -14.01 -9.05
N LEU A 4 -11.31 -12.88 -9.74
CA LEU A 4 -10.01 -12.24 -9.99
C LEU A 4 -9.63 -11.40 -8.76
N ARG A 5 -8.32 -11.29 -8.49
CA ARG A 5 -7.84 -10.58 -7.30
C ARG A 5 -8.16 -9.08 -7.39
N PRO A 6 -8.69 -8.46 -6.32
CA PRO A 6 -8.98 -7.04 -6.28
C PRO A 6 -7.77 -6.17 -5.90
N GLU A 7 -6.68 -6.80 -5.44
CA GLU A 7 -5.43 -6.18 -5.01
C GLU A 7 -4.28 -7.18 -5.10
N THR A 8 -3.05 -6.70 -5.05
CA THR A 8 -1.86 -7.56 -5.03
C THR A 8 -1.42 -7.96 -3.63
N ALA A 9 -1.88 -7.25 -2.59
CA ALA A 9 -1.51 -7.41 -1.19
C ALA A 9 -1.68 -8.84 -0.67
N GLN A 10 -2.84 -9.48 -0.92
CA GLN A 10 -3.13 -10.80 -0.37
C GLN A 10 -2.15 -11.88 -0.86
N GLY A 11 -1.66 -11.76 -2.10
CA GLY A 11 -0.61 -12.63 -2.62
C GLY A 11 0.72 -12.48 -1.87
N ILE A 12 1.02 -11.28 -1.39
CA ILE A 12 2.20 -11.00 -0.58
C ILE A 12 2.06 -11.65 0.80
N PHE A 13 0.91 -11.49 1.47
CA PHE A 13 0.66 -12.10 2.78
C PHE A 13 0.72 -13.63 2.73
N VAL A 14 0.16 -14.26 1.69
CA VAL A 14 0.26 -15.71 1.47
C VAL A 14 1.72 -16.16 1.39
N ASN A 15 2.57 -15.36 0.76
CA ASN A 15 3.99 -15.67 0.56
C ASN A 15 4.92 -15.20 1.70
N PHE A 16 4.40 -14.46 2.67
CA PHE A 16 5.21 -13.86 3.73
C PHE A 16 6.20 -14.85 4.38
N LYS A 17 5.71 -15.99 4.86
CA LYS A 17 6.58 -16.98 5.53
C LYS A 17 7.61 -17.60 4.59
N ASN A 18 7.24 -17.81 3.33
CA ASN A 18 8.16 -18.34 2.34
C ASN A 18 9.30 -17.35 2.07
N VAL A 19 8.97 -16.08 1.82
CA VAL A 19 9.96 -15.03 1.58
C VAL A 19 10.85 -14.82 2.81
N GLN A 20 10.26 -14.68 4.00
CA GLN A 20 11.02 -14.51 5.25
C GLN A 20 12.04 -15.62 5.47
N ARG A 21 11.64 -16.88 5.24
CA ARG A 21 12.49 -18.06 5.44
C ARG A 21 13.59 -18.19 4.37
N THR A 22 13.24 -17.99 3.10
CA THR A 22 14.18 -18.17 1.98
C THR A 22 15.18 -17.03 1.87
N SER A 23 14.74 -15.79 2.10
CA SER A 23 15.61 -14.61 2.03
C SER A 23 16.36 -14.33 3.34
N ARG A 24 15.98 -14.98 4.45
CA ARG A 24 16.55 -14.79 5.79
C ARG A 24 16.56 -13.32 6.24
N LYS A 25 15.58 -12.54 5.79
CA LYS A 25 15.46 -11.14 6.15
C LYS A 25 15.11 -10.98 7.62
N LYS A 26 15.71 -9.97 8.24
CA LYS A 26 15.36 -9.49 9.57
C LYS A 26 14.32 -8.37 9.47
N MET A 27 13.54 -8.17 10.52
CA MET A 27 12.66 -7.00 10.61
C MET A 27 13.48 -5.72 10.82
N PRO A 28 13.05 -4.59 10.21
CA PRO A 28 11.97 -4.52 9.26
C PRO A 28 12.37 -4.94 7.84
N PHE A 29 11.42 -5.41 7.04
CA PHE A 29 11.63 -5.63 5.61
C PHE A 29 10.31 -5.49 4.83
N GLY A 30 10.42 -5.19 3.55
CA GLY A 30 9.27 -5.08 2.65
C GLY A 30 9.26 -6.12 1.55
N ILE A 31 8.07 -6.43 1.05
CA ILE A 31 7.82 -7.22 -0.15
C ILE A 31 7.00 -6.36 -1.09
N GLY A 32 7.57 -6.00 -2.24
CA GLY A 32 6.86 -5.24 -3.27
C GLY A 32 6.36 -6.14 -4.38
N GLN A 33 5.21 -5.79 -4.95
CA GLN A 33 4.67 -6.43 -6.14
C GLN A 33 4.09 -5.38 -7.08
N ILE A 34 4.32 -5.58 -8.38
CA ILE A 34 3.63 -4.87 -9.45
C ILE A 34 2.83 -5.91 -10.22
N GLY A 35 1.55 -5.66 -10.43
CA GLY A 35 0.70 -6.60 -11.16
C GLY A 35 -0.74 -6.17 -11.31
N LYS A 36 -1.46 -6.94 -12.10
CA LYS A 36 -2.86 -6.72 -12.42
C LYS A 36 -3.76 -6.93 -11.21
N SER A 37 -4.72 -6.00 -11.07
CA SER A 37 -5.83 -6.07 -10.13
C SER A 37 -7.14 -5.79 -10.85
N PHE A 38 -8.24 -6.31 -10.30
CA PHE A 38 -9.55 -6.29 -10.94
C PHE A 38 -10.61 -5.88 -9.92
N ARG A 39 -11.33 -4.81 -10.21
CA ARG A 39 -12.43 -4.34 -9.38
C ARG A 39 -13.69 -4.15 -10.23
N ASN A 40 -14.82 -4.63 -9.74
CA ASN A 40 -16.09 -4.48 -10.44
C ASN A 40 -16.64 -3.06 -10.23
N GLU A 41 -15.95 -2.07 -10.81
CA GLU A 41 -16.37 -0.67 -10.75
C GLU A 41 -17.73 -0.48 -11.42
N ILE A 42 -18.68 0.11 -10.70
CA ILE A 42 -20.01 0.40 -11.23
C ILE A 42 -19.93 1.52 -12.28
N THR A 43 -19.12 2.54 -12.00
CA THR A 43 -18.97 3.71 -12.88
C THR A 43 -17.49 3.96 -13.18
N PRO A 44 -16.88 3.22 -14.12
CA PRO A 44 -15.56 3.58 -14.63
C PRO A 44 -15.56 4.97 -15.25
N GLY A 45 -14.45 5.68 -15.20
CA GLY A 45 -14.40 7.04 -15.76
C GLY A 45 -13.05 7.73 -15.57
N ASN A 46 -13.00 8.96 -16.09
CA ASN A 46 -11.82 9.80 -16.06
C ASN A 46 -10.60 9.12 -16.69
N PHE A 47 -10.78 8.63 -17.92
CA PHE A 47 -9.77 7.95 -18.71
C PHE A 47 -9.20 6.74 -17.93
N THR A 48 -7.90 6.72 -17.61
CA THR A 48 -7.24 5.63 -16.88
C THR A 48 -7.34 5.74 -15.35
N PHE A 49 -8.00 6.79 -14.83
CA PHE A 49 -8.08 7.01 -13.39
C PHE A 49 -8.91 5.94 -12.66
N ARG A 50 -10.04 5.50 -13.26
CA ARG A 50 -10.92 4.49 -12.67
C ARG A 50 -11.36 3.49 -13.73
N THR A 51 -10.73 2.32 -13.71
CA THR A 51 -10.96 1.21 -14.63
C THR A 51 -11.25 -0.07 -13.86
N ARG A 52 -11.80 -1.08 -14.55
CA ARG A 52 -12.08 -2.40 -13.92
C ARG A 52 -10.88 -3.32 -13.89
N GLU A 53 -9.93 -3.10 -14.78
CA GLU A 53 -8.63 -3.79 -14.83
C GLU A 53 -7.53 -2.72 -14.80
N PHE A 54 -6.58 -2.84 -13.88
CA PHE A 54 -5.50 -1.87 -13.70
C PHE A 54 -4.27 -2.56 -13.13
N GLU A 55 -3.14 -1.89 -13.15
CA GLU A 55 -1.92 -2.34 -12.49
C GLU A 55 -1.71 -1.60 -11.18
N GLN A 56 -1.42 -2.36 -10.12
CA GLN A 56 -1.00 -1.82 -8.82
C GLN A 56 0.48 -2.06 -8.60
N MET A 57 1.11 -1.08 -7.94
CA MET A 57 2.39 -1.24 -7.24
C MET A 57 2.07 -1.18 -5.75
N GLU A 58 2.24 -2.27 -5.05
CA GLU A 58 2.01 -2.37 -3.61
C GLU A 58 3.28 -2.85 -2.92
N LEU A 59 3.58 -2.25 -1.79
CA LEU A 59 4.64 -2.65 -0.87
C LEU A 59 4.00 -3.00 0.47
N GLU A 60 4.18 -4.24 0.92
CA GLU A 60 3.85 -4.64 2.28
C GLU A 60 5.13 -4.56 3.11
N PHE A 61 5.23 -3.53 3.92
CA PHE A 61 6.38 -3.27 4.78
C PHE A 61 6.11 -3.77 6.18
N PHE A 62 6.82 -4.85 6.55
CA PHE A 62 6.66 -5.53 7.83
C PHE A 62 7.61 -4.96 8.87
N CYS A 63 7.08 -4.62 10.05
CA CYS A 63 7.82 -4.06 11.17
C CYS A 63 7.41 -4.69 12.50
N LYS A 64 8.11 -4.31 13.55
CA LYS A 64 7.79 -4.73 14.92
C LYS A 64 6.54 -3.99 15.41
N PRO A 65 5.61 -4.66 16.13
CA PRO A 65 4.51 -4.00 16.80
C PRO A 65 4.95 -2.83 17.67
N GLY A 66 4.31 -1.67 17.50
CA GLY A 66 4.65 -0.43 18.18
C GLY A 66 5.65 0.47 17.43
N GLU A 67 6.24 0.01 16.32
CA GLU A 67 7.05 0.82 15.40
C GLU A 67 6.27 1.25 14.15
N ASP A 68 5.05 0.75 13.99
CA ASP A 68 4.19 0.91 12.82
C ASP A 68 3.92 2.38 12.48
N MET A 69 3.61 3.22 13.47
CA MET A 69 3.34 4.65 13.23
C MET A 69 4.59 5.43 12.80
N GLU A 70 5.78 5.08 13.29
CA GLU A 70 7.03 5.68 12.81
C GLU A 70 7.25 5.33 11.34
N TRP A 71 7.07 4.06 10.97
CA TRP A 71 7.18 3.61 9.58
C TRP A 71 6.06 4.16 8.68
N PHE A 72 4.85 4.37 9.22
CA PHE A 72 3.77 5.02 8.50
C PHE A 72 4.15 6.45 8.06
N TYR A 73 4.67 7.26 8.97
CA TYR A 73 5.15 8.61 8.64
C TYR A 73 6.35 8.59 7.70
N TYR A 74 7.30 7.67 7.91
CA TYR A 74 8.42 7.49 6.99
C TYR A 74 7.95 7.24 5.56
N TRP A 75 7.01 6.32 5.36
CA TRP A 75 6.49 5.99 4.04
C TRP A 75 5.65 7.10 3.43
N LYS A 76 4.89 7.87 4.22
CA LYS A 76 4.21 9.08 3.74
C LYS A 76 5.22 10.05 3.13
N ASP A 77 6.27 10.39 3.85
CA ASP A 77 7.27 11.34 3.39
C ASP A 77 8.06 10.78 2.20
N PHE A 78 8.43 9.50 2.24
CA PHE A 78 9.13 8.84 1.13
C PHE A 78 8.32 8.86 -0.16
N CYS A 79 7.03 8.49 -0.13
CA CYS A 79 6.17 8.47 -1.30
C CYS A 79 5.96 9.88 -1.88
N MET A 80 5.78 10.88 -1.02
CA MET A 80 5.69 12.30 -1.45
C MET A 80 6.99 12.75 -2.12
N GLN A 81 8.14 12.46 -1.48
CA GLN A 81 9.44 12.84 -2.04
C GLN A 81 9.70 12.14 -3.39
N TRP A 82 9.32 10.87 -3.52
CA TRP A 82 9.45 10.13 -4.76
C TRP A 82 8.68 10.79 -5.93
N LEU A 83 7.46 11.29 -5.68
CA LEU A 83 6.69 12.03 -6.69
C LEU A 83 7.36 13.37 -7.06
N LEU A 84 7.89 14.07 -6.06
CA LEU A 84 8.65 15.31 -6.31
C LEU A 84 9.94 15.06 -7.11
N ASP A 85 10.64 13.96 -6.83
CA ASP A 85 11.86 13.56 -7.55
C ASP A 85 11.57 13.15 -9.01
N LEU A 86 10.34 12.70 -9.32
CA LEU A 86 9.86 12.53 -10.69
C LEU A 86 9.61 13.86 -11.42
N GLY A 87 9.72 15.00 -10.71
CA GLY A 87 9.53 16.34 -11.27
C GLY A 87 8.10 16.87 -11.14
N MET A 88 7.23 16.21 -10.37
CA MET A 88 5.88 16.72 -10.13
C MET A 88 5.89 17.98 -9.27
N ARG A 89 5.03 18.93 -9.59
CA ARG A 89 4.93 20.20 -8.89
C ARG A 89 4.28 20.02 -7.52
N LYS A 90 4.94 20.54 -6.48
CA LYS A 90 4.48 20.42 -5.09
C LYS A 90 3.08 20.99 -4.86
N GLU A 91 2.75 22.10 -5.51
CA GLU A 91 1.44 22.75 -5.42
C GLU A 91 0.28 21.92 -5.97
N ASN A 92 0.60 20.89 -6.78
CA ASN A 92 -0.38 19.95 -7.36
C ASN A 92 -0.52 18.66 -6.53
N LEU A 93 0.18 18.57 -5.41
CA LEU A 93 0.16 17.42 -4.50
C LEU A 93 -0.24 17.86 -3.09
N ARG A 94 -0.98 17.02 -2.38
CA ARG A 94 -1.28 17.23 -0.95
C ARG A 94 -1.51 15.91 -0.23
N PHE A 95 -1.32 15.93 1.09
CA PHE A 95 -1.78 14.85 1.94
C PHE A 95 -3.25 15.03 2.31
N ARG A 96 -3.97 13.91 2.39
CA ARG A 96 -5.30 13.79 2.96
C ARG A 96 -5.31 12.65 3.97
N ASP A 97 -5.23 12.99 5.25
CA ASP A 97 -5.36 12.01 6.32
C ASP A 97 -6.83 11.64 6.50
N HIS A 98 -7.12 10.34 6.66
CA HIS A 98 -8.45 9.83 6.91
C HIS A 98 -8.87 10.10 8.35
N SER A 99 -10.12 10.50 8.53
CA SER A 99 -10.71 10.57 9.87
C SER A 99 -10.98 9.18 10.44
N PRO A 100 -11.13 9.01 11.76
CA PRO A 100 -11.40 7.70 12.36
C PRO A 100 -12.62 6.98 11.76
N GLU A 101 -13.63 7.74 11.31
CA GLU A 101 -14.85 7.20 10.71
C GLU A 101 -14.65 6.69 9.26
N GLU A 102 -13.60 7.17 8.59
CA GLU A 102 -13.23 6.76 7.22
C GLU A 102 -12.30 5.55 7.20
N LEU A 103 -11.67 5.22 8.34
CA LEU A 103 -10.70 4.14 8.39
C LEU A 103 -11.34 2.79 8.07
N SER A 104 -10.64 2.00 7.27
CA SER A 104 -10.98 0.59 7.08
C SER A 104 -10.83 -0.18 8.39
N HIS A 105 -11.60 -1.24 8.57
CA HIS A 105 -11.62 -2.07 9.80
C HIS A 105 -10.28 -2.72 10.16
N TYR A 106 -9.34 -2.77 9.22
CA TYR A 106 -7.98 -3.31 9.41
C TYR A 106 -6.93 -2.23 9.63
N SER A 107 -7.27 -0.96 9.48
CA SER A 107 -6.32 0.15 9.48
C SER A 107 -6.37 0.94 10.77
N ASN A 108 -5.19 1.24 11.33
CA ASN A 108 -5.04 2.14 12.48
C ASN A 108 -4.84 3.60 12.01
N ALA A 109 -4.25 3.79 10.83
CA ALA A 109 -4.07 5.08 10.19
C ALA A 109 -4.06 4.91 8.67
N THR A 110 -4.63 5.87 7.95
CA THR A 110 -4.57 5.93 6.49
C THR A 110 -4.38 7.37 6.04
N SER A 111 -3.53 7.57 5.06
CA SER A 111 -3.30 8.86 4.41
C SER A 111 -3.19 8.67 2.92
N ASP A 112 -3.87 9.52 2.16
CA ASP A 112 -3.70 9.58 0.72
C ASP A 112 -2.74 10.72 0.35
N ILE A 113 -1.95 10.51 -0.71
CA ILE A 113 -1.40 11.61 -1.49
C ILE A 113 -2.39 11.85 -2.61
N GLU A 114 -2.98 13.03 -2.66
CA GLU A 114 -3.85 13.45 -3.73
C GLU A 114 -3.10 14.32 -4.74
N PHE A 115 -3.47 14.20 -6.00
CA PHE A 115 -3.03 15.06 -7.10
C PHE A 115 -4.22 15.82 -7.69
N VAL A 116 -3.98 17.04 -8.17
CA VAL A 116 -4.98 17.84 -8.88
C VAL A 116 -5.05 17.44 -10.35
N PHE A 117 -5.87 16.42 -10.62
CA PHE A 117 -6.16 15.97 -11.98
C PHE A 117 -6.99 17.02 -12.74
N PRO A 118 -7.13 16.92 -14.08
CA PRO A 118 -7.98 17.83 -14.84
C PRO A 118 -9.46 17.90 -14.40
N PHE A 119 -9.93 16.86 -13.68
CA PHE A 119 -11.27 16.76 -13.12
C PHE A 119 -11.35 17.11 -11.62
N GLY A 120 -10.27 17.59 -11.02
CA GLY A 120 -10.17 17.96 -9.60
C GLY A 120 -9.24 17.07 -8.78
N TRP A 121 -9.22 17.28 -7.47
CA TRP A 121 -8.41 16.49 -6.55
C TRP A 121 -8.85 15.03 -6.54
N GLY A 122 -7.90 14.14 -6.64
CA GLY A 122 -8.13 12.70 -6.59
C GLY A 122 -6.97 11.95 -5.96
N GLU A 123 -7.28 10.83 -5.34
CA GLU A 123 -6.32 9.93 -4.73
C GLU A 123 -5.33 9.41 -5.78
N LEU A 124 -4.05 9.64 -5.53
CA LEU A 124 -2.94 9.12 -6.33
C LEU A 124 -2.27 7.94 -5.64
N TRP A 125 -1.96 8.07 -4.35
CA TRP A 125 -1.22 7.07 -3.58
C TRP A 125 -1.84 6.92 -2.20
N GLY A 126 -2.20 5.70 -1.80
CA GLY A 126 -2.64 5.39 -0.45
C GLY A 126 -1.51 4.86 0.40
N ILE A 127 -1.43 5.28 1.65
CA ILE A 127 -0.52 4.72 2.66
C ILE A 127 -1.37 4.31 3.86
N ALA A 128 -1.34 3.05 4.26
CA ALA A 128 -2.13 2.52 5.37
C ALA A 128 -1.26 1.79 6.39
N ASP A 129 -1.50 2.04 7.67
CA ASP A 129 -1.05 1.15 8.74
C ASP A 129 -2.12 0.07 8.92
N ARG A 130 -1.82 -1.14 8.45
CA ARG A 130 -2.72 -2.32 8.47
C ARG A 130 -2.58 -3.14 9.75
N THR A 131 -1.72 -2.73 10.67
CA THR A 131 -1.40 -3.47 11.90
C THR A 131 -0.98 -4.93 11.61
N ASN A 132 -1.34 -5.89 12.44
CA ASN A 132 -1.12 -7.32 12.20
C ASN A 132 -2.35 -8.01 11.62
N TYR A 133 -3.37 -7.26 11.18
CA TYR A 133 -4.67 -7.80 10.80
C TYR A 133 -4.58 -8.92 9.76
N ASP A 134 -3.93 -8.65 8.62
CA ASP A 134 -3.85 -9.61 7.52
C ASP A 134 -3.11 -10.89 7.90
N LEU A 135 -1.91 -10.78 8.49
CA LEU A 135 -1.14 -11.94 8.92
C LEU A 135 -1.90 -12.76 9.97
N THR A 136 -2.61 -12.11 10.88
CA THR A 136 -3.47 -12.79 11.87
C THR A 136 -4.60 -13.54 11.19
N LYS A 137 -5.29 -12.94 10.22
CA LYS A 137 -6.35 -13.58 9.46
C LYS A 137 -5.83 -14.76 8.64
N HIS A 138 -4.70 -14.60 7.96
CA HIS A 138 -4.05 -15.69 7.24
C HIS A 138 -3.65 -16.83 8.17
N MET A 139 -3.14 -16.54 9.37
CA MET A 139 -2.80 -17.54 10.38
C MET A 139 -4.04 -18.29 10.90
N GLU A 140 -5.13 -17.55 11.20
CA GLU A 140 -6.38 -18.13 11.68
C GLU A 140 -7.00 -19.10 10.66
N HIS A 141 -7.01 -18.75 9.38
CA HIS A 141 -7.64 -19.54 8.31
C HIS A 141 -6.74 -20.67 7.79
N SER A 142 -5.46 -20.43 7.58
CA SER A 142 -4.52 -21.42 7.04
C SER A 142 -3.98 -22.39 8.09
N LYS A 143 -4.14 -22.08 9.39
CA LYS A 143 -3.51 -22.78 10.52
C LYS A 143 -1.97 -22.79 10.44
N THR A 144 -1.38 -21.88 9.64
CA THR A 144 0.06 -21.72 9.50
C THR A 144 0.53 -20.60 10.41
N ASN A 145 1.57 -20.85 11.20
CA ASN A 145 2.14 -19.83 12.09
C ASN A 145 2.86 -18.73 11.26
N MET A 146 2.38 -17.49 11.37
CA MET A 146 2.95 -16.30 10.72
C MET A 146 3.83 -15.46 11.67
N GLU A 147 4.06 -15.91 12.90
CA GLU A 147 4.93 -15.22 13.85
C GLU A 147 6.38 -15.12 13.33
N TYR A 148 7.00 -14.00 13.61
CA TYR A 148 8.44 -13.78 13.46
C TYR A 148 9.13 -14.00 14.82
N LEU A 149 10.22 -14.77 14.80
CA LEU A 149 11.12 -14.87 15.94
C LEU A 149 12.25 -13.85 15.75
N ASP A 150 12.31 -12.85 16.61
CA ASP A 150 13.40 -11.90 16.64
C ASP A 150 14.65 -12.56 17.22
N PRO A 151 15.73 -12.75 16.43
CA PRO A 151 16.92 -13.44 16.92
C PRO A 151 17.71 -12.60 17.93
N THR A 152 17.46 -11.30 18.03
CA THR A 152 18.18 -10.40 18.94
C THR A 152 17.58 -10.45 20.35
N THR A 153 16.26 -10.48 20.45
CA THR A 153 15.53 -10.45 21.72
C THR A 153 14.98 -11.82 22.14
N ASN A 154 15.01 -12.79 21.24
CA ASN A 154 14.38 -14.12 21.36
C ASN A 154 12.87 -14.04 21.65
N THR A 155 12.21 -12.96 21.20
CA THR A 155 10.76 -12.76 21.32
C THR A 155 10.05 -13.14 20.04
N LYS A 156 8.80 -13.63 20.15
CA LYS A 156 7.94 -13.91 19.01
C LYS A 156 6.81 -12.89 18.95
N TYR A 157 6.47 -12.46 17.75
CA TYR A 157 5.33 -11.60 17.50
C TYR A 157 4.80 -11.77 16.07
N VAL A 158 3.54 -11.44 15.85
CA VAL A 158 2.99 -11.27 14.50
C VAL A 158 3.37 -9.86 14.03
N PRO A 159 4.13 -9.70 12.94
CA PRO A 159 4.54 -8.37 12.48
C PRO A 159 3.36 -7.46 12.15
N TYR A 160 3.55 -6.17 12.36
CA TYR A 160 2.67 -5.14 11.82
C TYR A 160 3.09 -4.82 10.39
N CYS A 161 2.16 -4.29 9.61
CA CYS A 161 2.35 -4.00 8.20
C CYS A 161 1.94 -2.56 7.88
N VAL A 162 2.82 -1.84 7.19
CA VAL A 162 2.53 -0.55 6.58
C VAL A 162 2.52 -0.74 5.06
N GLU A 163 1.44 -0.31 4.42
CA GLU A 163 1.20 -0.51 2.99
C GLU A 163 1.17 0.81 2.23
N PRO A 164 2.21 1.19 1.49
CA PRO A 164 2.10 2.11 0.37
C PRO A 164 1.58 1.40 -0.88
N ALA A 165 0.48 1.90 -1.44
CA ALA A 165 -0.18 1.31 -2.61
C ALA A 165 -0.54 2.38 -3.64
N VAL A 166 -0.14 2.18 -4.91
CA VAL A 166 -0.38 3.13 -5.99
C VAL A 166 -0.80 2.43 -7.27
N GLY A 167 -1.74 3.03 -8.01
CA GLY A 167 -2.11 2.58 -9.35
C GLY A 167 -1.12 3.11 -10.40
N VAL A 168 -0.56 2.21 -11.22
CA VAL A 168 0.41 2.58 -12.27
C VAL A 168 -0.21 3.56 -13.25
N GLU A 169 -1.46 3.32 -13.67
CA GLU A 169 -2.19 4.19 -14.60
C GLU A 169 -2.47 5.58 -14.01
N ARG A 170 -2.68 5.67 -12.69
CA ARG A 170 -2.84 6.97 -12.02
C ARG A 170 -1.53 7.74 -11.96
N VAL A 171 -0.41 7.07 -11.68
CA VAL A 171 0.93 7.70 -11.75
C VAL A 171 1.19 8.22 -13.17
N PHE A 172 0.96 7.39 -14.18
CA PHE A 172 1.12 7.81 -15.57
C PHE A 172 0.27 9.04 -15.88
N LEU A 173 -1.02 9.01 -15.55
CA LEU A 173 -1.95 10.12 -15.81
C LEU A 173 -1.53 11.39 -15.07
N SER A 174 -1.10 11.29 -13.80
CA SER A 174 -0.69 12.45 -13.02
C SER A 174 0.58 13.09 -13.55
N VAL A 175 1.63 12.29 -13.82
CA VAL A 175 2.90 12.78 -14.38
C VAL A 175 2.67 13.41 -15.76
N PHE A 176 1.88 12.77 -16.61
CA PHE A 176 1.55 13.30 -17.93
C PHE A 176 0.76 14.61 -17.84
N SER A 177 -0.23 14.67 -16.95
CA SER A 177 -1.03 15.89 -16.73
C SER A 177 -0.22 17.03 -16.14
N ASP A 178 0.70 16.72 -15.22
CA ASP A 178 1.57 17.72 -14.58
C ASP A 178 2.62 18.28 -15.53
N ALA A 179 3.15 17.44 -16.41
CA ALA A 179 4.15 17.85 -17.41
C ALA A 179 3.54 18.56 -18.63
N TYR A 180 2.21 18.50 -18.82
CA TYR A 180 1.54 19.15 -19.95
C TYR A 180 1.52 20.67 -19.75
N ASP A 181 2.14 21.38 -20.66
CA ASP A 181 2.13 22.84 -20.75
C ASP A 181 1.39 23.26 -22.03
N LYS A 182 0.52 24.30 -21.91
CA LYS A 182 -0.28 24.81 -23.03
C LYS A 182 0.44 25.93 -23.78
#